data_b03208384d2a2866d413988fbed74f16
#
_entry.id   b03208384d2a2866d413988fbed74f16
#
_cell.length_a   1.000
_cell.length_b   1.000
_cell.length_c   1.000
_cell.angle_alpha   90.00
_cell.angle_beta   90.00
_cell.angle_gamma   90.00
#
_symmetry.space_group_name_H-M   'P 1'
#
loop_
_entity.id
_entity.type
_entity.pdbx_description
1 polymer ?
#
loop_
_entity_poly.entity_id
_entity_poly.type
_entity_poly.pdbx_seq_one_letter_code
_entity_poly.pdbx_strand_id
1 'polypeptide(L)'
;MIDCIEFAEQAYTYRDRHIPYKELDCQAFVEKVLHDCGVSRNWRGSNHIWREALKWRGTYTEALVKYGCIPRGALLFTVKTDGGEKKRGYNDKDGNACHVGIFTGEGYGAMHSTTGGVQQARGDDRRWTHVGLLKDVDYHTDGLTDREMLEKILDYVKIISEVLKK
;
A
#
# COMPACT_ATOMS: atom_id res chain seq x y z
N MET A 1 9.38 11.94 8.97
CA MET A 1 8.44 10.94 8.44
C MET A 1 7.35 11.68 7.68
N ILE A 2 6.86 11.11 6.60
CA ILE A 2 5.78 11.67 5.78
C ILE A 2 4.45 11.20 6.38
N ASP A 3 3.44 12.06 6.43
CA ASP A 3 2.09 11.68 6.79
C ASP A 3 1.48 10.73 5.74
N CYS A 4 0.79 9.68 6.17
CA CYS A 4 0.23 8.67 5.27
C CYS A 4 -0.85 9.23 4.34
N ILE A 5 -1.58 10.25 4.77
CA ILE A 5 -2.61 10.91 3.96
C ILE A 5 -1.93 11.76 2.88
N GLU A 6 -0.92 12.56 3.25
CA GLU A 6 -0.11 13.33 2.31
C GLU A 6 0.51 12.43 1.23
N PHE A 7 1.11 11.31 1.64
CA PHE A 7 1.71 10.34 0.71
C PHE A 7 0.68 9.76 -0.26
N ALA A 8 -0.50 9.38 0.23
CA ALA A 8 -1.58 8.85 -0.60
C ALA A 8 -2.16 9.90 -1.56
N GLU A 9 -2.34 11.14 -1.10
CA GLU A 9 -2.82 12.24 -1.93
C GLU A 9 -1.83 12.61 -3.02
N GLN A 10 -0.54 12.66 -2.69
CA GLN A 10 0.52 12.86 -3.67
C GLN A 10 0.51 11.77 -4.75
N ALA A 11 0.34 10.49 -4.36
CA ALA A 11 0.21 9.40 -5.32
C ALA A 11 -0.99 9.62 -6.27
N TYR A 12 -2.11 10.08 -5.75
CA TYR A 12 -3.32 10.33 -6.54
C TYR A 12 -3.15 11.44 -7.58
N THR A 13 -2.27 12.43 -7.36
CA THR A 13 -1.99 13.50 -8.34
C THR A 13 -1.39 12.99 -9.66
N TYR A 14 -0.91 11.75 -9.68
CA TYR A 14 -0.33 11.12 -10.87
C TYR A 14 -1.35 10.47 -11.81
N ARG A 15 -2.63 10.36 -11.40
CA ARG A 15 -3.66 9.62 -12.11
C ARG A 15 -3.78 9.95 -13.60
N ASP A 16 -3.68 11.23 -13.95
CA ASP A 16 -3.94 11.70 -15.30
C ASP A 16 -2.66 12.17 -16.04
N ARG A 17 -1.47 11.84 -15.52
CA ARG A 17 -0.19 12.36 -16.07
C ARG A 17 0.34 11.59 -17.27
N HIS A 18 -0.22 10.43 -17.63
CA HIS A 18 0.14 9.63 -18.81
C HIS A 18 1.64 9.34 -18.98
N ILE A 19 2.39 9.19 -17.88
CA ILE A 19 3.83 8.92 -17.91
C ILE A 19 4.06 7.47 -18.36
N PRO A 20 4.86 7.20 -19.40
CA PRO A 20 5.11 5.84 -19.88
C PRO A 20 5.80 4.96 -18.83
N TYR A 21 5.45 3.68 -18.78
CA TYR A 21 6.02 2.72 -17.82
C TYR A 21 7.55 2.64 -17.85
N LYS A 22 8.16 2.76 -19.03
CA LYS A 22 9.62 2.76 -19.19
C LYS A 22 10.32 3.93 -18.50
N GLU A 23 9.60 5.02 -18.26
CA GLU A 23 10.10 6.22 -17.56
C GLU A 23 9.75 6.17 -16.07
N LEU A 24 8.62 5.56 -15.74
CA LEU A 24 8.12 5.46 -14.37
C LEU A 24 7.48 4.09 -14.16
N ASP A 25 8.30 3.07 -13.88
CA ASP A 25 7.81 1.73 -13.55
C ASP A 25 7.15 1.70 -12.16
N CYS A 26 6.65 0.55 -11.73
CA CYS A 26 5.90 0.44 -10.49
C CYS A 26 6.73 0.81 -9.24
N GLN A 27 8.02 0.50 -9.23
CA GLN A 27 8.92 0.86 -8.13
C GLN A 27 9.33 2.33 -8.22
N ALA A 28 9.70 2.81 -9.42
CA ALA A 28 10.06 4.20 -9.64
C ALA A 28 8.89 5.15 -9.32
N PHE A 29 7.65 4.71 -9.53
CA PHE A 29 6.46 5.46 -9.13
C PHE A 29 6.42 5.68 -7.60
N VAL A 30 6.65 4.63 -6.80
CA VAL A 30 6.69 4.77 -5.33
C VAL A 30 7.80 5.72 -4.89
N GLU A 31 9.00 5.60 -5.49
CA GLU A 31 10.12 6.50 -5.21
C GLU A 31 9.82 7.95 -5.58
N LYS A 32 9.18 8.15 -6.73
CA LYS A 32 8.83 9.49 -7.20
C LYS A 32 7.82 10.18 -6.27
N VAL A 33 6.82 9.43 -5.79
CA VAL A 33 5.85 9.96 -4.82
C VAL A 33 6.54 10.31 -3.49
N LEU A 34 7.44 9.45 -2.99
CA LEU A 34 8.24 9.76 -1.80
C LEU A 34 9.10 11.00 -2.00
N HIS A 35 9.77 11.10 -3.14
CA HIS A 35 10.60 12.26 -3.48
C HIS A 35 9.79 13.56 -3.47
N ASP A 36 8.58 13.54 -4.02
CA ASP A 36 7.71 14.71 -4.05
C ASP A 36 7.21 15.11 -2.66
N CYS A 37 7.19 14.15 -1.71
CA CYS A 37 6.96 14.39 -0.28
C CYS A 37 8.27 14.67 0.50
N GLY A 38 9.38 14.94 -0.17
CA GLY A 38 10.66 15.34 0.43
C GLY A 38 11.58 14.20 0.89
N VAL A 39 11.29 12.94 0.55
CA VAL A 39 12.12 11.78 0.91
C VAL A 39 12.66 11.09 -0.33
N SER A 40 13.98 11.14 -0.53
CA SER A 40 14.64 10.47 -1.65
C SER A 40 15.04 9.04 -1.28
N ARG A 41 14.72 8.10 -2.16
CA ARG A 41 15.12 6.70 -2.10
C ARG A 41 15.62 6.25 -3.47
N ASN A 42 16.42 5.17 -3.46
CA ASN A 42 16.96 4.54 -4.68
C ASN A 42 16.94 3.02 -4.47
N TRP A 43 15.81 2.41 -4.79
CA TRP A 43 15.62 0.98 -4.65
C TRP A 43 15.91 0.24 -5.96
N ARG A 44 16.22 -1.04 -5.87
CA ARG A 44 16.52 -1.90 -7.02
C ARG A 44 15.31 -2.79 -7.35
N GLY A 45 14.14 -2.17 -7.58
CA GLY A 45 12.90 -2.85 -7.88
C GLY A 45 12.02 -3.11 -6.66
N SER A 46 10.79 -3.55 -6.92
CA SER A 46 9.76 -3.82 -5.89
C SER A 46 10.18 -4.87 -4.86
N ASN A 47 11.05 -5.82 -5.25
CA ASN A 47 11.61 -6.80 -4.32
C ASN A 47 12.55 -6.18 -3.27
N HIS A 48 13.25 -5.10 -3.62
CA HIS A 48 14.07 -4.38 -2.64
C HIS A 48 13.18 -3.62 -1.65
N ILE A 49 12.13 -2.98 -2.14
CA ILE A 49 11.13 -2.35 -1.25
C ILE A 49 10.55 -3.38 -0.29
N TRP A 50 10.11 -4.54 -0.81
CA TRP A 50 9.49 -5.63 -0.04
C TRP A 50 10.38 -6.13 1.10
N ARG A 51 11.70 -6.21 0.91
CA ARG A 51 12.64 -6.77 1.90
C ARG A 51 13.23 -5.74 2.85
N GLU A 52 13.52 -4.53 2.35
CA GLU A 52 14.39 -3.59 3.05
C GLU A 52 13.68 -2.31 3.53
N ALA A 53 12.59 -1.90 2.86
CA ALA A 53 12.00 -0.59 3.09
C ALA A 53 10.82 -0.59 4.09
N LEU A 54 10.32 -1.76 4.47
CA LEU A 54 9.07 -1.88 5.24
C LEU A 54 9.35 -2.03 6.73
N LYS A 55 8.58 -1.32 7.55
CA LYS A 55 8.51 -1.53 9.01
C LYS A 55 7.55 -2.65 9.39
N TRP A 56 6.57 -2.93 8.53
CA TRP A 56 5.65 -4.05 8.64
C TRP A 56 5.28 -4.56 7.25
N ARG A 57 5.10 -5.87 7.12
CA ARG A 57 4.55 -6.52 5.92
C ARG A 57 3.80 -7.80 6.30
N GLY A 58 2.82 -8.15 5.49
CA GLY A 58 2.02 -9.36 5.66
C GLY A 58 1.07 -9.55 4.49
N THR A 59 0.29 -10.61 4.53
CA THR A 59 -0.78 -10.84 3.57
C THR A 59 -1.86 -9.75 3.68
N TYR A 60 -2.66 -9.60 2.64
CA TYR A 60 -3.78 -8.66 2.65
C TYR A 60 -4.74 -8.94 3.83
N THR A 61 -5.01 -10.21 4.10
CA THR A 61 -5.87 -10.64 5.23
C THR A 61 -5.24 -10.31 6.58
N GLU A 62 -3.93 -10.53 6.76
CA GLU A 62 -3.22 -10.17 8.00
C GLU A 62 -3.27 -8.67 8.26
N ALA A 63 -3.19 -7.84 7.21
CA ALA A 63 -3.34 -6.40 7.35
C ALA A 63 -4.75 -6.02 7.84
N LEU A 64 -5.81 -6.61 7.26
CA LEU A 64 -7.18 -6.38 7.70
C LEU A 64 -7.40 -6.82 9.15
N VAL A 65 -6.85 -7.97 9.54
CA VAL A 65 -6.96 -8.46 10.94
C VAL A 65 -6.24 -7.53 11.90
N LYS A 66 -5.04 -7.06 11.52
CA LYS A 66 -4.20 -6.24 12.40
C LYS A 66 -4.70 -4.80 12.55
N TYR A 67 -5.17 -4.19 11.47
CA TYR A 67 -5.48 -2.76 11.43
C TYR A 67 -6.97 -2.45 11.25
N GLY A 68 -7.82 -3.47 11.10
CA GLY A 68 -9.25 -3.30 10.80
C GLY A 68 -9.55 -2.85 9.36
N CYS A 69 -8.60 -2.21 8.70
CA CYS A 69 -8.66 -1.78 7.31
C CYS A 69 -7.25 -1.74 6.72
N ILE A 70 -7.13 -1.55 5.41
CA ILE A 70 -5.83 -1.25 4.82
C ILE A 70 -5.49 0.21 5.11
N PRO A 71 -4.37 0.51 5.77
CA PRO A 71 -3.99 1.88 6.06
C PRO A 71 -3.79 2.70 4.79
N ARG A 72 -4.30 3.92 4.75
CA ARG A 72 -4.08 4.85 3.65
C ARG A 72 -2.58 5.12 3.49
N GLY A 73 -2.08 5.15 2.26
CA GLY A 73 -0.64 5.24 1.98
C GLY A 73 0.13 3.92 2.10
N ALA A 74 -0.52 2.81 2.51
CA ALA A 74 0.13 1.51 2.51
C ALA A 74 0.52 1.09 1.09
N LEU A 75 1.61 0.35 0.97
CA LEU A 75 1.98 -0.29 -0.29
C LEU A 75 1.22 -1.60 -0.46
N LEU A 76 0.64 -1.79 -1.64
CA LEU A 76 0.01 -3.04 -2.06
C LEU A 76 0.95 -3.78 -2.99
N PHE A 77 1.17 -5.07 -2.73
CA PHE A 77 2.08 -5.89 -3.52
C PHE A 77 1.37 -7.07 -4.17
N THR A 78 1.83 -7.42 -5.36
CA THR A 78 1.64 -8.75 -5.93
C THR A 78 2.88 -9.59 -5.59
N VAL A 79 2.76 -10.50 -4.64
CA VAL A 79 3.85 -11.40 -4.24
C VAL A 79 3.54 -12.81 -4.73
N LYS A 80 4.44 -13.38 -5.53
CA LYS A 80 4.34 -14.76 -6.01
C LYS A 80 5.14 -15.67 -5.07
N THR A 81 4.50 -16.75 -4.63
CA THR A 81 5.10 -17.76 -3.74
C THR A 81 5.06 -19.16 -4.34
N ASP A 82 4.77 -19.26 -5.63
CA ASP A 82 4.50 -20.49 -6.38
C ASP A 82 5.73 -21.09 -7.08
N GLY A 83 6.94 -20.71 -6.68
CA GLY A 83 8.18 -21.11 -7.34
C GLY A 83 8.53 -20.25 -8.57
N GLY A 84 7.78 -19.15 -8.81
CA GLY A 84 8.11 -18.12 -9.82
C GLY A 84 9.32 -17.26 -9.46
N GLU A 85 9.92 -17.49 -8.29
CA GLU A 85 11.08 -16.78 -7.73
C GLU A 85 12.41 -17.22 -8.37
N LYS A 86 12.42 -17.46 -9.66
CA LYS A 86 13.59 -18.02 -10.36
C LYS A 86 14.83 -17.11 -10.41
N LYS A 87 14.77 -15.91 -9.87
CA LYS A 87 15.93 -15.01 -9.83
C LYS A 87 16.81 -15.31 -8.63
N ARG A 88 18.11 -15.49 -8.91
CA ARG A 88 19.16 -15.58 -7.89
C ARG A 88 19.03 -14.43 -6.90
N GLY A 89 18.76 -14.70 -5.63
CA GLY A 89 18.55 -13.71 -4.57
C GLY A 89 17.15 -13.64 -3.98
N TYR A 90 16.17 -14.39 -4.52
CA TYR A 90 14.81 -14.47 -3.97
C TYR A 90 14.42 -15.86 -3.48
N ASN A 91 15.41 -16.76 -3.31
CA ASN A 91 15.24 -18.11 -2.73
C ASN A 91 15.19 -18.10 -1.19
N ASP A 92 14.72 -16.99 -0.62
CA ASP A 92 14.67 -16.75 0.82
C ASP A 92 13.30 -17.09 1.44
N LYS A 93 12.41 -17.70 0.68
CA LYS A 93 11.00 -17.99 1.04
C LYS A 93 10.10 -16.78 1.23
N ASP A 94 10.61 -15.56 1.02
CA ASP A 94 9.86 -14.31 1.12
C ASP A 94 9.01 -14.01 -0.14
N GLY A 95 9.06 -14.89 -1.13
CA GLY A 95 8.36 -14.74 -2.39
C GLY A 95 8.95 -13.69 -3.33
N ASN A 96 8.35 -13.53 -4.49
CA ASN A 96 8.72 -12.55 -5.49
C ASN A 96 7.67 -11.42 -5.55
N ALA A 97 7.98 -10.27 -4.97
CA ALA A 97 7.18 -9.05 -5.09
C ALA A 97 7.33 -8.48 -6.51
N CYS A 98 6.55 -8.98 -7.45
CA CYS A 98 6.68 -8.64 -8.87
C CYS A 98 5.97 -7.34 -9.26
N HIS A 99 5.15 -6.77 -8.40
CA HIS A 99 4.45 -5.51 -8.62
C HIS A 99 4.16 -4.80 -7.31
N VAL A 100 4.05 -3.47 -7.36
CA VAL A 100 3.73 -2.62 -6.22
C VAL A 100 2.85 -1.44 -6.65
N GLY A 101 1.95 -1.03 -5.76
CA GLY A 101 1.14 0.18 -5.85
C GLY A 101 0.99 0.85 -4.49
N ILE A 102 0.37 2.03 -4.45
CA ILE A 102 0.11 2.81 -3.25
C ILE A 102 -1.40 2.82 -3.01
N PHE A 103 -1.86 2.38 -1.85
CA PHE A 103 -3.26 2.44 -1.47
C PHE A 103 -3.65 3.88 -1.12
N THR A 104 -4.59 4.44 -1.84
CA THR A 104 -4.99 5.85 -1.69
C THR A 104 -6.24 6.05 -0.84
N GLY A 105 -6.82 4.96 -0.33
CA GLY A 105 -7.97 4.99 0.56
C GLY A 105 -9.23 4.37 -0.05
N GLU A 106 -10.26 4.23 0.78
CA GLU A 106 -11.55 3.71 0.35
C GLU A 106 -12.18 4.58 -0.73
N GLY A 107 -12.74 3.97 -1.77
CA GLY A 107 -13.34 4.65 -2.92
C GLY A 107 -12.35 5.03 -4.03
N TYR A 108 -11.07 5.22 -3.73
CA TYR A 108 -10.04 5.56 -4.72
C TYR A 108 -9.14 4.39 -5.08
N GLY A 109 -9.08 3.36 -4.22
CA GLY A 109 -8.33 2.14 -4.48
C GLY A 109 -6.83 2.32 -4.39
N ALA A 110 -6.10 1.81 -5.39
CA ALA A 110 -4.66 1.85 -5.46
C ALA A 110 -4.17 2.56 -6.71
N MET A 111 -3.16 3.42 -6.56
CA MET A 111 -2.42 3.99 -7.68
C MET A 111 -1.19 3.15 -7.96
N HIS A 112 -0.99 2.76 -9.21
CA HIS A 112 0.16 1.97 -9.62
C HIS A 112 0.56 2.25 -11.07
N SER A 113 1.83 2.06 -11.39
CA SER A 113 2.30 2.18 -12.77
C SER A 113 2.27 0.84 -13.48
N THR A 114 1.74 0.83 -14.68
CA THR A 114 1.61 -0.33 -15.57
C THR A 114 2.12 0.01 -16.97
N THR A 115 2.07 -0.95 -17.89
CA THR A 115 2.39 -0.70 -19.31
C THR A 115 1.56 0.43 -19.94
N GLY A 116 0.37 0.72 -19.39
CA GLY A 116 -0.47 1.85 -19.77
C GLY A 116 -0.18 3.16 -19.03
N GLY A 117 0.90 3.22 -18.23
CA GLY A 117 1.24 4.34 -17.36
C GLY A 117 0.66 4.22 -15.96
N VAL A 118 0.65 5.34 -15.22
CA VAL A 118 0.07 5.38 -13.87
C VAL A 118 -1.45 5.30 -13.97
N GLN A 119 -2.02 4.32 -13.30
CA GLN A 119 -3.45 3.99 -13.33
C GLN A 119 -4.01 3.79 -11.93
N GLN A 120 -5.30 4.01 -11.81
CA GLN A 120 -6.07 3.63 -10.63
C GLN A 120 -6.59 2.20 -10.79
N ALA A 121 -6.43 1.40 -9.74
CA ALA A 121 -7.01 0.07 -9.61
C ALA A 121 -7.84 -0.03 -8.33
N ARG A 122 -8.74 -1.00 -8.24
CA ARG A 122 -9.43 -1.29 -7.00
C ARG A 122 -8.43 -1.74 -5.93
N GLY A 123 -8.55 -1.24 -4.71
CA GLY A 123 -7.69 -1.62 -3.60
C GLY A 123 -7.90 -3.06 -3.14
N ASP A 124 -9.10 -3.61 -3.36
CA ASP A 124 -9.50 -4.98 -3.07
C ASP A 124 -9.37 -5.95 -4.27
N ASP A 125 -8.69 -5.54 -5.34
CA ASP A 125 -8.42 -6.41 -6.49
C ASP A 125 -7.56 -7.61 -6.04
N ARG A 126 -7.93 -8.82 -6.47
CA ARG A 126 -7.24 -10.08 -6.14
C ARG A 126 -5.76 -10.11 -6.53
N ARG A 127 -5.30 -9.20 -7.36
CA ARG A 127 -3.86 -9.03 -7.67
C ARG A 127 -3.05 -8.61 -6.44
N TRP A 128 -3.66 -7.89 -5.52
CA TRP A 128 -3.02 -7.44 -4.30
C TRP A 128 -3.04 -8.55 -3.25
N THR A 129 -1.93 -9.24 -3.14
CA THR A 129 -1.80 -10.39 -2.23
C THR A 129 -1.25 -10.01 -0.87
N HIS A 130 -0.45 -8.94 -0.80
CA HIS A 130 0.24 -8.50 0.39
C HIS A 130 0.20 -6.99 0.55
N VAL A 131 0.41 -6.55 1.79
CA VAL A 131 0.46 -5.15 2.21
C VAL A 131 1.79 -4.89 2.92
N GLY A 132 2.36 -3.70 2.71
CA GLY A 132 3.55 -3.25 3.39
C GLY A 132 3.43 -1.81 3.87
N LEU A 133 3.97 -1.52 5.05
CA LEU A 133 4.05 -0.18 5.60
C LEU A 133 5.50 0.32 5.53
N LEU A 134 5.73 1.41 4.82
CA LEU A 134 7.05 2.02 4.66
C LEU A 134 7.60 2.55 5.98
N LYS A 135 8.90 2.43 6.21
CA LYS A 135 9.60 3.03 7.35
C LYS A 135 9.53 4.56 7.34
N ASP A 136 9.44 5.16 6.17
CA ASP A 136 9.46 6.61 5.95
C ASP A 136 8.08 7.29 6.15
N VAL A 137 7.01 6.50 6.27
CA VAL A 137 5.63 6.98 6.34
C VAL A 137 5.07 6.72 7.73
N ASP A 138 4.44 7.75 8.31
CA ASP A 138 3.68 7.65 9.55
C ASP A 138 2.22 7.30 9.25
N TYR A 139 1.78 6.14 9.72
CA TYR A 139 0.44 5.61 9.43
C TYR A 139 -0.59 5.91 10.52
N HIS A 140 -0.20 6.62 11.58
CA HIS A 140 -1.06 6.91 12.74
C HIS A 140 -1.71 5.66 13.38
N THR A 141 -1.21 4.47 13.01
CA THR A 141 -1.72 3.19 13.53
C THR A 141 -1.07 2.82 14.86
N ASP A 142 0.07 3.44 15.16
CA ASP A 142 0.87 3.12 16.35
C ASP A 142 0.36 3.86 17.61
N GLY A 143 -0.68 4.70 17.47
CA GLY A 143 -1.23 5.52 18.55
C GLY A 143 -2.68 5.24 18.93
N LEU A 144 -3.39 4.37 18.18
CA LEU A 144 -4.70 3.92 18.64
C LEU A 144 -4.50 2.78 19.62
N THR A 145 -4.77 3.03 20.88
CA THR A 145 -4.88 1.98 21.89
C THR A 145 -6.04 1.05 21.52
N ASP A 146 -5.98 -0.21 21.93
CA ASP A 146 -7.10 -1.17 21.74
C ASP A 146 -8.45 -0.59 22.22
N ARG A 147 -8.39 0.30 23.21
CA ARG A 147 -9.54 1.03 23.73
C ARG A 147 -10.12 2.03 22.73
N GLU A 148 -9.29 2.85 22.08
CA GLU A 148 -9.75 3.83 21.09
C GLU A 148 -10.28 3.15 19.83
N MET A 149 -9.71 2.01 19.46
CA MET A 149 -10.20 1.18 18.38
C MET A 149 -11.58 0.58 18.71
N LEU A 150 -11.77 0.08 19.93
CA LEU A 150 -13.06 -0.42 20.42
C LEU A 150 -14.11 0.69 20.50
N GLU A 151 -13.76 1.90 20.93
CA GLU A 151 -14.68 3.04 20.98
C GLU A 151 -15.14 3.44 19.57
N LYS A 152 -14.26 3.47 18.56
CA LYS A 152 -14.65 3.70 17.16
C LYS A 152 -15.56 2.60 16.62
N ILE A 153 -15.26 1.34 16.89
CA ILE A 153 -16.09 0.21 16.47
C ILE A 153 -17.50 0.32 17.10
N LEU A 154 -17.58 0.66 18.38
CA LEU A 154 -18.85 0.87 19.07
C LEU A 154 -19.69 2.00 18.47
N ASP A 155 -19.05 3.08 18.06
CA ASP A 155 -19.73 4.21 17.42
C ASP A 155 -20.25 3.82 16.02
N TYR A 156 -19.48 3.08 15.22
CA TYR A 156 -19.97 2.53 13.95
C TYR A 156 -21.15 1.56 14.15
N VAL A 157 -21.10 0.68 15.15
CA VAL A 157 -22.19 -0.25 15.47
C VAL A 157 -23.44 0.51 15.86
N LYS A 158 -23.35 1.60 16.64
CA LYS A 158 -24.49 2.45 16.99
C LYS A 158 -25.11 3.08 15.73
N ILE A 159 -24.30 3.68 14.86
CA ILE A 159 -24.77 4.30 13.61
C ILE A 159 -25.51 3.26 12.75
N ILE A 160 -24.94 2.07 12.57
CA ILE A 160 -25.57 0.98 11.81
C ILE A 160 -26.90 0.57 12.45
N SER A 161 -26.94 0.44 13.78
CA SER A 161 -28.17 0.06 14.48
C SER A 161 -29.29 1.10 14.37
N GLU A 162 -28.95 2.38 14.28
CA GLU A 162 -29.92 3.47 14.06
C GLU A 162 -30.47 3.48 12.64
N VAL A 163 -29.62 3.17 11.64
CA VAL A 163 -30.04 3.07 10.23
C VAL A 163 -30.99 1.88 10.02
N LEU A 164 -30.74 0.76 10.70
CA LEU A 164 -31.56 -0.46 10.56
C LEU A 164 -32.90 -0.38 11.31
N LYS A 165 -33.14 0.65 12.14
CA LYS A 165 -34.42 0.86 12.86
C LYS A 165 -35.38 1.77 12.09
N LYS A 166 -34.97 2.32 10.96
CA LYS A 166 -35.79 3.14 10.04
C LYS A 166 -36.33 2.31 8.89
#